data_6ac1d0ba1f1029e1356afaccf1b2d446
#
_entry.id   6ac1d0ba1f1029e1356afaccf1b2d446
#
_cell.length_a   1.000
_cell.length_b   1.000
_cell.length_c   1.000
_cell.angle_alpha   90.00
_cell.angle_beta   90.00
_cell.angle_gamma   90.00
#
_symmetry.space_group_name_H-M   'P 1'
#
loop_
_entity.id
_entity.type
_entity.pdbx_description
1 polymer ?
#
loop_
_entity_poly.entity_id
_entity_poly.type
_entity_poly.pdbx_seq_one_letter_code
_entity_poly.pdbx_strand_id
1 'polypeptide(L)'
;MRKYAKFFVTPKGERAARGGHPWVFGEEVTKIEGEYANGDLVDVVTSKGKYLGTGFVNDHSKIRVRIISTNTNDKFDEAFWERRLRYALDYRLTVMGERDFNCCRLIFGEADMFPGLTVDRYNDLLVTQTLSLGIEMRKQMLFELLIKILREMGQEIRGLYERNDVRIRLLEGMEEGKHWFATDLCPEPGAVTTEIVENRSEERR
;
A
#
# COMPACT_ATOMS: atom_id res chain seq x y z
N MET A 1 -25.16 6.84 4.16
CA MET A 1 -24.68 6.05 5.30
C MET A 1 -23.62 5.10 4.81
N ARG A 2 -22.43 5.04 5.40
CA ARG A 2 -21.38 4.09 5.02
C ARG A 2 -21.86 2.65 5.24
N LYS A 3 -21.53 1.75 4.30
CA LYS A 3 -21.99 0.34 4.36
C LYS A 3 -20.95 -0.62 4.92
N TYR A 4 -19.84 -0.08 5.48
CA TYR A 4 -18.76 -0.91 5.99
C TYR A 4 -19.11 -1.52 7.36
N ALA A 5 -18.64 -2.74 7.60
CA ALA A 5 -18.71 -3.35 8.92
C ALA A 5 -17.96 -2.49 9.95
N LYS A 6 -18.43 -2.48 11.19
CA LYS A 6 -17.86 -1.68 12.27
C LYS A 6 -17.11 -2.55 13.25
N PHE A 7 -15.86 -2.19 13.50
CA PHE A 7 -14.98 -2.82 14.46
C PHE A 7 -14.83 -1.90 15.67
N PHE A 8 -15.44 -2.29 16.76
CA PHE A 8 -15.40 -1.56 18.02
C PHE A 8 -14.12 -1.89 18.76
N VAL A 9 -13.40 -0.88 19.22
CA VAL A 9 -12.09 -1.07 19.85
C VAL A 9 -12.08 -0.73 21.33
N THR A 10 -11.13 -1.31 22.05
CA THR A 10 -10.83 -1.02 23.44
C THR A 10 -10.37 0.44 23.62
N PRO A 11 -10.42 0.99 24.86
CA PRO A 11 -9.83 2.31 25.13
C PRO A 11 -8.35 2.42 24.77
N LYS A 12 -7.60 1.31 24.81
CA LYS A 12 -6.19 1.26 24.37
C LYS A 12 -6.10 1.45 22.85
N GLY A 13 -6.86 0.67 22.06
CA GLY A 13 -6.93 0.80 20.61
C GLY A 13 -7.44 2.17 20.16
N GLU A 14 -8.44 2.75 20.87
CA GLU A 14 -8.90 4.11 20.60
C GLU A 14 -7.77 5.14 20.78
N ARG A 15 -7.00 5.08 21.86
CA ARG A 15 -5.87 6.00 22.08
C ARG A 15 -4.80 5.85 21.02
N ALA A 16 -4.47 4.62 20.63
CA ALA A 16 -3.50 4.35 19.57
C ALA A 16 -3.95 4.93 18.22
N ALA A 17 -5.19 4.66 17.79
CA ALA A 17 -5.73 5.16 16.54
C ALA A 17 -5.81 6.71 16.52
N ARG A 18 -6.23 7.35 17.63
CA ARG A 18 -6.23 8.82 17.76
C ARG A 18 -4.83 9.42 17.73
N GLY A 19 -3.83 8.67 18.22
CA GLY A 19 -2.42 9.05 18.15
C GLY A 19 -1.79 8.85 16.78
N GLY A 20 -2.56 8.40 15.78
CA GLY A 20 -2.08 8.19 14.41
C GLY A 20 -1.49 6.80 14.16
N HIS A 21 -1.60 5.86 15.12
CA HIS A 21 -1.14 4.50 14.90
C HIS A 21 -2.06 3.78 13.89
N PRO A 22 -1.53 3.26 12.78
CA PRO A 22 -2.36 2.74 11.69
C PRO A 22 -2.86 1.31 11.93
N TRP A 23 -2.41 0.62 12.98
CA TRP A 23 -2.74 -0.78 13.23
C TRP A 23 -3.70 -0.94 14.39
N VAL A 24 -4.71 -1.78 14.19
CA VAL A 24 -5.59 -2.30 15.23
C VAL A 24 -5.31 -3.78 15.38
N PHE A 25 -4.89 -4.21 16.55
CA PHE A 25 -4.61 -5.62 16.82
C PHE A 25 -5.89 -6.39 17.14
N GLY A 26 -5.90 -7.70 16.89
CA GLY A 26 -7.07 -8.56 17.14
C GLY A 26 -7.59 -8.48 18.57
N GLU A 27 -6.68 -8.42 19.56
CA GLU A 27 -7.01 -8.28 20.99
C GLU A 27 -7.66 -6.92 21.37
N GLU A 28 -7.54 -5.93 20.50
CA GLU A 28 -8.12 -4.60 20.70
C GLU A 28 -9.55 -4.49 20.18
N VAL A 29 -10.02 -5.48 19.38
CA VAL A 29 -11.38 -5.53 18.85
C VAL A 29 -12.30 -6.17 19.88
N THR A 30 -13.31 -5.45 20.34
CA THR A 30 -14.26 -5.91 21.37
C THR A 30 -15.59 -6.39 20.82
N LYS A 31 -16.00 -5.87 19.66
CA LYS A 31 -17.27 -6.17 19.02
C LYS A 31 -17.17 -5.88 17.52
N ILE A 32 -17.90 -6.64 16.72
CA ILE A 32 -18.04 -6.43 15.27
C ILE A 32 -19.52 -6.32 14.94
N GLU A 33 -19.88 -5.35 14.10
CA GLU A 33 -21.24 -5.20 13.54
C GLU A 33 -21.14 -5.12 12.01
N GLY A 34 -21.97 -5.90 11.33
CA GLY A 34 -22.03 -6.03 9.87
C GLY A 34 -21.21 -7.21 9.35
N GLU A 35 -21.37 -7.49 8.08
CA GLU A 35 -20.68 -8.58 7.38
C GLU A 35 -19.41 -8.04 6.70
N TYR A 36 -18.40 -8.87 6.60
CA TYR A 36 -17.14 -8.57 5.92
C TYR A 36 -16.44 -9.85 5.47
N ALA A 37 -15.55 -9.71 4.53
CA ALA A 37 -14.58 -10.73 4.16
C ALA A 37 -13.15 -10.19 4.36
N ASN A 38 -12.16 -11.08 4.46
CA ASN A 38 -10.76 -10.68 4.57
C ASN A 38 -10.33 -9.84 3.35
N GLY A 39 -9.64 -8.74 3.60
CA GLY A 39 -9.25 -7.75 2.58
C GLY A 39 -10.28 -6.65 2.31
N ASP A 40 -11.48 -6.76 2.87
CA ASP A 40 -12.50 -5.71 2.78
C ASP A 40 -12.12 -4.46 3.57
N LEU A 41 -12.83 -3.37 3.26
CA LEU A 41 -12.81 -2.14 4.02
C LEU A 41 -13.77 -2.23 5.19
N VAL A 42 -13.31 -1.85 6.38
CA VAL A 42 -14.10 -1.80 7.60
C VAL A 42 -13.88 -0.48 8.32
N ASP A 43 -14.89 0.01 9.05
CA ASP A 43 -14.79 1.19 9.88
C ASP A 43 -14.35 0.80 11.30
N VAL A 44 -13.29 1.41 11.80
CA VAL A 44 -12.85 1.33 13.19
C VAL A 44 -13.58 2.39 13.98
N VAL A 45 -14.21 2.00 15.09
CA VAL A 45 -15.02 2.89 15.91
C VAL A 45 -14.72 2.69 17.41
N THR A 46 -14.94 3.73 18.19
CA THR A 46 -14.87 3.64 19.67
C THR A 46 -15.96 2.73 20.22
N SER A 47 -15.90 2.38 21.50
CA SER A 47 -16.95 1.65 22.21
C SER A 47 -18.33 2.33 22.15
N LYS A 48 -18.37 3.64 21.90
CA LYS A 48 -19.59 4.46 21.74
C LYS A 48 -19.99 4.66 20.27
N GLY A 49 -19.35 3.94 19.32
CA GLY A 49 -19.64 4.04 17.88
C GLY A 49 -19.08 5.28 17.18
N LYS A 50 -18.18 6.06 17.82
CA LYS A 50 -17.55 7.23 17.19
C LYS A 50 -16.44 6.76 16.24
N TYR A 51 -16.45 7.25 15.02
CA TYR A 51 -15.50 6.91 13.97
C TYR A 51 -14.05 7.27 14.33
N LEU A 52 -13.13 6.38 14.04
CA LEU A 52 -11.69 6.54 14.20
C LEU A 52 -10.92 6.43 12.89
N GLY A 53 -11.39 5.61 11.97
CA GLY A 53 -10.74 5.41 10.69
C GLY A 53 -11.39 4.28 9.89
N THR A 54 -11.01 4.16 8.63
CA THR A 54 -11.35 3.01 7.76
C THR A 54 -10.07 2.33 7.33
N GLY A 55 -10.08 1.01 7.27
CA GLY A 55 -8.91 0.22 6.91
C GLY A 55 -9.26 -1.15 6.36
N PHE A 56 -8.24 -1.88 5.97
CA PHE A 56 -8.35 -3.27 5.51
C PHE A 56 -8.36 -4.24 6.68
N VAL A 57 -9.32 -5.16 6.68
CA VAL A 57 -9.43 -6.23 7.67
C VAL A 57 -8.72 -7.49 7.18
N ASN A 58 -8.09 -8.21 8.11
CA ASN A 58 -7.56 -9.54 7.87
C ASN A 58 -7.59 -10.39 9.15
N ASP A 59 -8.36 -11.48 9.14
CA ASP A 59 -8.52 -12.38 10.28
C ASP A 59 -7.31 -13.31 10.49
N HIS A 60 -6.49 -13.54 9.45
CA HIS A 60 -5.26 -14.32 9.55
C HIS A 60 -4.14 -13.55 10.28
N SER A 61 -4.17 -12.23 10.21
CA SER A 61 -3.14 -11.37 10.78
C SER A 61 -3.40 -11.02 12.24
N LYS A 62 -2.32 -10.90 13.04
CA LYS A 62 -2.40 -10.27 14.37
C LYS A 62 -2.81 -8.80 14.27
N ILE A 63 -2.45 -8.12 13.17
CA ILE A 63 -2.92 -6.77 12.84
C ILE A 63 -4.28 -6.93 12.17
N ARG A 64 -5.34 -6.88 12.96
CA ARG A 64 -6.72 -7.13 12.54
C ARG A 64 -7.23 -6.11 11.52
N VAL A 65 -6.91 -4.83 11.72
CA VAL A 65 -7.25 -3.77 10.78
C VAL A 65 -6.04 -2.86 10.57
N ARG A 66 -5.75 -2.57 9.30
CA ARG A 66 -4.75 -1.59 8.86
C ARG A 66 -5.48 -0.35 8.38
N ILE A 67 -5.50 0.71 9.20
CA ILE A 67 -6.17 1.97 8.91
C ILE A 67 -5.48 2.65 7.73
N ILE A 68 -6.26 3.03 6.73
CA ILE A 68 -5.78 3.73 5.54
C ILE A 68 -6.27 5.17 5.46
N SER A 69 -7.34 5.52 6.17
CA SER A 69 -7.83 6.89 6.26
C SER A 69 -8.58 7.14 7.56
N THR A 70 -8.46 8.34 8.09
CA THR A 70 -9.26 8.85 9.21
C THR A 70 -10.33 9.87 8.77
N ASN A 71 -10.42 10.14 7.46
CA ASN A 71 -11.41 11.05 6.89
C ASN A 71 -12.70 10.30 6.52
N THR A 72 -13.80 10.66 7.18
CA THR A 72 -15.12 10.06 6.95
C THR A 72 -15.68 10.28 5.54
N ASN A 73 -15.16 11.27 4.80
CA ASN A 73 -15.64 11.63 3.47
C ASN A 73 -14.91 10.89 2.33
N ASP A 74 -13.85 10.17 2.64
CA ASP A 74 -13.12 9.40 1.63
C ASP A 74 -14.00 8.26 1.07
N LYS A 75 -13.95 8.12 -0.27
CA LYS A 75 -14.72 7.13 -1.03
C LYS A 75 -13.70 6.16 -1.59
N PHE A 76 -12.89 5.56 -1.20
CA PHE A 76 -11.90 4.54 -1.60
C PHE A 76 -12.07 4.00 -3.04
N ASP A 77 -12.42 4.89 -3.96
CA ASP A 77 -12.49 4.69 -5.39
C ASP A 77 -11.11 4.92 -6.06
N GLU A 78 -11.05 4.74 -7.37
CA GLU A 78 -9.81 4.91 -8.13
C GLU A 78 -9.21 6.32 -7.95
N ALA A 79 -10.06 7.36 -7.92
CA ALA A 79 -9.61 8.75 -7.73
C ALA A 79 -8.96 8.97 -6.36
N PHE A 80 -9.41 8.24 -5.32
CA PHE A 80 -8.77 8.26 -4.01
C PHE A 80 -7.34 7.69 -4.08
N TRP A 81 -7.16 6.55 -4.75
CA TRP A 81 -5.87 5.89 -4.88
C TRP A 81 -4.93 6.67 -5.78
N GLU A 82 -5.43 7.20 -6.89
CA GLU A 82 -4.64 8.05 -7.78
C GLU A 82 -4.10 9.27 -7.04
N ARG A 83 -4.94 9.98 -6.29
CA ARG A 83 -4.52 11.14 -5.49
C ARG A 83 -3.44 10.77 -4.49
N ARG A 84 -3.53 9.62 -3.83
CA ARG A 84 -2.51 9.16 -2.87
C ARG A 84 -1.19 8.80 -3.53
N LEU A 85 -1.25 8.12 -4.66
CA LEU A 85 -0.06 7.81 -5.44
C LEU A 85 0.65 9.11 -5.85
N ARG A 86 -0.09 10.09 -6.34
CA ARG A 86 0.47 11.39 -6.70
C ARG A 86 1.15 12.07 -5.50
N TYR A 87 0.52 12.08 -4.33
CA TYR A 87 1.13 12.65 -3.13
C TYR A 87 2.45 11.95 -2.74
N ALA A 88 2.51 10.63 -2.82
CA ALA A 88 3.73 9.89 -2.54
C ALA A 88 4.84 10.23 -3.54
N LEU A 89 4.52 10.28 -4.83
CA LEU A 89 5.48 10.61 -5.89
C LEU A 89 5.96 12.07 -5.80
N ASP A 90 5.04 13.02 -5.61
CA ASP A 90 5.36 14.44 -5.46
C ASP A 90 6.26 14.68 -4.24
N TYR A 91 5.99 14.00 -3.13
CA TYR A 91 6.83 14.05 -1.95
C TYR A 91 8.26 13.56 -2.25
N ARG A 92 8.39 12.40 -2.94
CA ARG A 92 9.70 11.86 -3.32
C ARG A 92 10.44 12.81 -4.26
N LEU A 93 9.77 13.33 -5.28
CA LEU A 93 10.36 14.28 -6.20
C LEU A 93 10.85 15.54 -5.49
N THR A 94 10.07 16.06 -4.54
CA THR A 94 10.42 17.24 -3.75
C THR A 94 11.63 16.99 -2.85
N VAL A 95 11.70 15.82 -2.19
CA VAL A 95 12.76 15.52 -1.21
C VAL A 95 14.04 15.03 -1.87
N MET A 96 13.91 14.18 -2.88
CA MET A 96 15.06 13.55 -3.56
C MET A 96 15.61 14.39 -4.72
N GLY A 97 14.76 15.23 -5.33
CA GLY A 97 15.05 15.91 -6.57
C GLY A 97 15.00 14.99 -7.80
N GLU A 98 15.00 15.58 -8.99
CA GLU A 98 14.82 14.84 -10.25
C GLU A 98 15.89 13.76 -10.46
N ARG A 99 17.11 14.02 -10.06
CA ARG A 99 18.24 13.11 -10.26
C ARG A 99 18.07 11.81 -9.47
N ASP A 100 17.78 11.91 -8.17
CA ASP A 100 17.76 10.77 -7.26
C ASP A 100 16.38 10.08 -7.30
N PHE A 101 15.37 10.73 -7.91
CA PHE A 101 14.05 10.14 -8.15
C PHE A 101 14.11 8.89 -9.04
N ASN A 102 15.16 8.72 -9.84
CA ASN A 102 15.35 7.54 -10.70
C ASN A 102 15.79 6.28 -9.94
N CYS A 103 16.31 6.44 -8.72
CA CYS A 103 16.73 5.30 -7.90
C CYS A 103 16.36 5.57 -6.44
N CYS A 104 15.10 5.34 -6.10
CA CYS A 104 14.61 5.56 -4.74
C CYS A 104 13.38 4.70 -4.43
N ARG A 105 13.02 4.64 -3.14
CA ARG A 105 11.74 4.09 -2.71
C ARG A 105 10.62 5.09 -2.99
N LEU A 106 9.76 4.76 -3.94
CA LEU A 106 8.60 5.59 -4.32
C LEU A 106 7.48 5.52 -3.30
N ILE A 107 7.20 4.31 -2.77
CA ILE A 107 6.15 4.07 -1.76
C ILE A 107 6.75 3.30 -0.60
N PHE A 108 6.49 3.78 0.62
CA PHE A 108 6.99 3.17 1.85
C PHE A 108 5.86 2.86 2.85
N GLY A 109 5.04 1.90 2.50
CA GLY A 109 4.05 1.30 3.41
C GLY A 109 3.17 2.32 4.12
N GLU A 110 3.10 2.18 5.41
CA GLU A 110 2.29 3.01 6.30
C GLU A 110 2.69 4.49 6.27
N ALA A 111 3.95 4.80 6.01
CA ALA A 111 4.42 6.19 5.93
C ALA A 111 3.74 6.98 4.80
N ASP A 112 3.41 6.30 3.71
CA ASP A 112 2.69 6.88 2.57
C ASP A 112 1.20 6.48 2.56
N MET A 113 0.71 5.91 3.66
CA MET A 113 -0.68 5.45 3.82
C MET A 113 -1.08 4.32 2.84
N PHE A 114 -0.11 3.48 2.45
CA PHE A 114 -0.29 2.24 1.70
C PHE A 114 0.18 1.04 2.54
N PRO A 115 -0.54 0.66 3.59
CA PRO A 115 -0.05 -0.30 4.57
C PRO A 115 0.33 -1.64 3.93
N GLY A 116 1.59 -1.99 4.06
CA GLY A 116 2.14 -3.22 3.51
C GLY A 116 2.51 -3.16 2.02
N LEU A 117 2.51 -1.99 1.37
CA LEU A 117 3.03 -1.81 0.01
C LEU A 117 4.39 -1.10 0.06
N THR A 118 5.39 -1.69 -0.57
CA THR A 118 6.62 -0.98 -0.92
C THR A 118 6.81 -1.00 -2.42
N VAL A 119 7.30 0.11 -2.97
CA VAL A 119 7.68 0.22 -4.37
C VAL A 119 9.04 0.89 -4.43
N ASP A 120 10.04 0.16 -4.88
CA ASP A 120 11.38 0.66 -5.15
C ASP A 120 11.54 0.87 -6.66
N ARG A 121 12.12 1.99 -7.04
CA ARG A 121 12.44 2.30 -8.44
C ARG A 121 13.94 2.14 -8.68
N TYR A 122 14.27 1.48 -9.76
CA TYR A 122 15.61 1.31 -10.29
C TYR A 122 15.59 1.74 -11.76
N ASN A 123 15.77 3.03 -12.00
CA ASN A 123 15.69 3.69 -13.30
C ASN A 123 14.33 3.41 -14.00
N ASP A 124 14.28 2.52 -14.98
CA ASP A 124 13.10 2.14 -15.74
C ASP A 124 12.39 0.87 -15.22
N LEU A 125 12.83 0.35 -14.07
CA LEU A 125 12.24 -0.82 -13.42
C LEU A 125 11.63 -0.46 -12.07
N LEU A 126 10.48 -1.06 -11.79
CA LEU A 126 9.85 -1.03 -10.46
C LEU A 126 9.98 -2.41 -9.80
N VAL A 127 10.33 -2.42 -8.54
CA VAL A 127 10.32 -3.62 -7.68
C VAL A 127 9.34 -3.40 -6.56
N THR A 128 8.38 -4.31 -6.43
CA THR A 128 7.27 -4.16 -5.47
C THR A 128 7.23 -5.29 -4.47
N GLN A 129 6.72 -4.98 -3.27
CA GLN A 129 6.28 -5.96 -2.28
C GLN A 129 4.89 -5.61 -1.78
N THR A 130 4.00 -6.60 -1.76
CA THR A 130 2.65 -6.48 -1.18
C THR A 130 2.56 -7.40 0.04
N LEU A 131 2.53 -6.79 1.22
CA LEU A 131 2.60 -7.46 2.52
C LEU A 131 1.30 -7.37 3.32
N SER A 132 0.21 -6.92 2.70
CA SER A 132 -1.12 -6.91 3.30
C SER A 132 -2.18 -7.36 2.30
N LEU A 133 -3.13 -8.16 2.75
CA LEU A 133 -4.16 -8.74 1.88
C LEU A 133 -5.01 -7.68 1.17
N GLY A 134 -5.34 -6.58 1.88
CA GLY A 134 -6.12 -5.49 1.27
C GLY A 134 -5.42 -4.80 0.11
N ILE A 135 -4.10 -4.66 0.15
CA ILE A 135 -3.29 -4.16 -0.98
C ILE A 135 -3.18 -5.23 -2.07
N GLU A 136 -2.92 -6.49 -1.69
CA GLU A 136 -2.82 -7.60 -2.65
C GLU A 136 -4.05 -7.67 -3.55
N MET A 137 -5.26 -7.56 -2.98
CA MET A 137 -6.51 -7.58 -3.73
C MET A 137 -6.71 -6.37 -4.66
N ARG A 138 -5.94 -5.30 -4.48
CA ARG A 138 -6.03 -4.05 -5.25
C ARG A 138 -4.81 -3.76 -6.09
N LYS A 139 -3.80 -4.64 -6.06
CA LYS A 139 -2.49 -4.38 -6.67
C LYS A 139 -2.59 -4.13 -8.18
N GLN A 140 -3.47 -4.81 -8.89
CA GLN A 140 -3.68 -4.60 -10.33
C GLN A 140 -3.98 -3.11 -10.61
N MET A 141 -5.02 -2.58 -10.00
CA MET A 141 -5.41 -1.18 -10.14
C MET A 141 -4.30 -0.22 -9.68
N LEU A 142 -3.68 -0.52 -8.52
CA LEU A 142 -2.64 0.35 -7.96
C LEU A 142 -1.41 0.43 -8.87
N PHE A 143 -0.98 -0.69 -9.43
CA PHE A 143 0.20 -0.74 -10.29
C PHE A 143 -0.08 -0.09 -11.66
N GLU A 144 -1.25 -0.29 -12.22
CA GLU A 144 -1.67 0.39 -13.45
C GLU A 144 -1.74 1.91 -13.27
N LEU A 145 -2.35 2.37 -12.17
CA LEU A 145 -2.37 3.79 -11.82
C LEU A 145 -0.95 4.36 -11.63
N LEU A 146 -0.10 3.63 -10.91
CA LEU A 146 1.28 4.07 -10.67
C LEU A 146 2.06 4.23 -11.98
N ILE A 147 1.98 3.24 -12.87
CA ILE A 147 2.65 3.29 -14.18
C ILE A 147 2.11 4.43 -15.03
N LYS A 148 0.77 4.60 -15.05
CA LYS A 148 0.11 5.72 -15.74
C LYS A 148 0.64 7.07 -15.25
N ILE A 149 0.64 7.28 -13.93
CA ILE A 149 1.10 8.55 -13.33
C ILE A 149 2.57 8.80 -13.65
N LEU A 150 3.44 7.79 -13.51
CA LEU A 150 4.85 7.93 -13.84
C LEU A 150 5.06 8.32 -15.32
N ARG A 151 4.30 7.74 -16.23
CA ARG A 151 4.33 8.12 -17.66
C ARG A 151 3.85 9.55 -17.90
N GLU A 152 2.79 9.99 -17.23
CA GLU A 152 2.32 11.38 -17.27
C GLU A 152 3.39 12.36 -16.76
N MET A 153 4.23 11.93 -15.82
CA MET A 153 5.40 12.68 -15.33
C MET A 153 6.62 12.58 -16.26
N GLY A 154 6.49 11.98 -17.44
CA GLY A 154 7.59 11.80 -18.40
C GLY A 154 8.57 10.69 -18.01
N GLN A 155 8.21 9.82 -17.08
CA GLN A 155 9.05 8.70 -16.64
C GLN A 155 8.72 7.44 -17.43
N GLU A 156 9.70 6.86 -18.08
CA GLU A 156 9.55 5.59 -18.79
C GLU A 156 9.73 4.43 -17.82
N ILE A 157 8.74 3.54 -17.76
CA ILE A 157 8.78 2.29 -16.98
C ILE A 157 8.63 1.13 -17.93
N ARG A 158 9.68 0.30 -17.96
CA ARG A 158 9.80 -0.86 -18.83
C ARG A 158 9.34 -2.16 -18.20
N GLY A 159 9.40 -2.28 -16.86
CA GLY A 159 9.01 -3.49 -16.15
C GLY A 159 8.66 -3.25 -14.70
N LEU A 160 7.76 -4.10 -14.18
CA LEU A 160 7.39 -4.17 -12.77
C LEU A 160 7.60 -5.60 -12.28
N TYR A 161 8.42 -5.77 -11.25
CA TYR A 161 8.75 -7.06 -10.66
C TYR A 161 8.25 -7.17 -9.23
N GLU A 162 7.49 -8.22 -8.92
CA GLU A 162 7.06 -8.52 -7.56
C GLU A 162 8.11 -9.36 -6.83
N ARG A 163 8.52 -8.88 -5.64
CA ARG A 163 9.41 -9.55 -4.71
C ARG A 163 8.63 -9.94 -3.45
N ASN A 164 7.67 -10.83 -3.63
CA ASN A 164 6.77 -11.33 -2.59
C ASN A 164 7.28 -12.63 -1.93
N ASP A 165 8.57 -12.96 -2.11
CA ASP A 165 9.27 -14.13 -1.57
C ASP A 165 9.69 -13.94 -0.09
N VAL A 166 8.73 -13.53 0.76
CA VAL A 166 8.96 -13.21 2.17
C VAL A 166 7.91 -13.86 3.09
N ARG A 167 8.37 -14.52 4.15
CA ARG A 167 7.54 -15.32 5.07
C ARG A 167 6.40 -14.56 5.75
N ILE A 168 6.51 -13.24 5.87
CA ILE A 168 5.47 -12.43 6.50
C ILE A 168 4.13 -12.53 5.75
N ARG A 169 4.15 -12.84 4.44
CA ARG A 169 2.95 -13.06 3.64
C ARG A 169 2.12 -14.25 4.12
N LEU A 170 2.78 -15.31 4.59
CA LEU A 170 2.10 -16.47 5.16
C LEU A 170 1.30 -16.12 6.42
N LEU A 171 1.78 -15.14 7.22
CA LEU A 171 1.06 -14.64 8.40
C LEU A 171 -0.15 -13.79 8.03
N GLU A 172 -0.22 -13.30 6.81
CA GLU A 172 -1.35 -12.57 6.24
C GLU A 172 -2.29 -13.49 5.43
N GLY A 173 -2.01 -14.79 5.38
CA GLY A 173 -2.79 -15.77 4.61
C GLY A 173 -2.55 -15.70 3.10
N MET A 174 -1.39 -15.19 2.68
CA MET A 174 -1.00 -15.06 1.28
C MET A 174 0.19 -15.97 0.96
N GLU A 175 0.31 -16.38 -0.31
CA GLU A 175 1.42 -17.20 -0.77
C GLU A 175 2.69 -16.34 -1.02
N GLU A 176 3.86 -16.96 -0.87
CA GLU A 176 5.13 -16.39 -1.29
C GLU A 176 5.30 -16.55 -2.82
N GLY A 177 6.01 -15.60 -3.44
CA GLY A 177 6.31 -15.69 -4.86
C GLY A 177 7.13 -14.51 -5.36
N LYS A 178 7.73 -14.68 -6.52
CA LYS A 178 8.43 -13.62 -7.25
C LYS A 178 8.27 -13.83 -8.75
N HIS A 179 7.87 -12.77 -9.43
CA HIS A 179 7.61 -12.82 -10.87
C HIS A 179 7.49 -11.42 -11.44
N TRP A 180 7.54 -11.31 -12.75
CA TRP A 180 7.13 -10.10 -13.44
C TRP A 180 5.63 -9.92 -13.35
N PHE A 181 5.22 -8.70 -13.04
CA PHE A 181 3.82 -8.31 -13.05
C PHE A 181 3.52 -7.59 -14.37
N ALA A 182 2.89 -8.31 -15.29
CA ALA A 182 2.55 -7.76 -16.60
C ALA A 182 1.19 -7.07 -16.57
N THR A 183 1.12 -5.91 -17.21
CA THR A 183 -0.11 -5.17 -17.50
C THR A 183 -0.11 -4.75 -18.97
N ASP A 184 -1.25 -4.29 -19.49
CA ASP A 184 -1.33 -3.72 -20.84
C ASP A 184 -0.41 -2.48 -20.98
N LEU A 185 -0.18 -1.76 -19.90
CA LEU A 185 0.71 -0.61 -19.87
C LEU A 185 2.18 -1.00 -19.72
N CYS A 186 2.49 -2.11 -19.09
CA CYS A 186 3.85 -2.55 -18.81
C CYS A 186 3.92 -4.07 -19.00
N PRO A 187 4.14 -4.58 -20.22
CA PRO A 187 4.27 -6.00 -20.48
C PRO A 187 5.53 -6.55 -19.81
N GLU A 188 5.57 -7.87 -19.64
CA GLU A 188 6.74 -8.53 -19.10
C GLU A 188 7.96 -8.26 -20.02
N PRO A 189 9.01 -7.61 -19.52
CA PRO A 189 10.23 -7.45 -20.27
C PRO A 189 10.97 -8.80 -20.24
N GLY A 190 11.65 -9.17 -21.28
CA GLY A 190 12.57 -10.32 -21.24
C GLY A 190 13.65 -10.19 -20.16
N ALA A 191 14.78 -10.86 -20.32
CA ALA A 191 15.93 -10.63 -19.43
C ALA A 191 16.36 -9.17 -19.51
N VAL A 192 16.36 -8.48 -18.37
CA VAL A 192 16.69 -7.05 -18.31
C VAL A 192 17.87 -6.80 -17.40
N THR A 193 18.66 -5.82 -17.80
CA THR A 193 19.68 -5.19 -16.97
C THR A 193 19.38 -3.69 -16.98
N THR A 194 19.44 -3.03 -15.84
CA THR A 194 19.31 -1.57 -15.75
C THR A 194 20.55 -0.99 -15.07
N GLU A 195 20.96 0.18 -15.52
CA GLU A 195 22.04 0.94 -14.89
C GLU A 195 21.41 1.89 -13.89
N ILE A 196 21.96 1.94 -12.69
CA ILE A 196 21.51 2.83 -11.63
C ILE A 196 22.65 3.68 -11.14
N VAL A 197 22.31 4.88 -10.68
CA VAL A 197 23.24 5.77 -9.97
C VAL A 197 22.74 5.87 -8.54
N GLU A 198 23.49 5.32 -7.61
CA GLU A 198 23.20 5.37 -6.18
C GLU A 198 24.37 6.03 -5.45
N ASN A 199 24.08 6.99 -4.58
CA ASN A 199 25.10 7.71 -3.80
C ASN A 199 26.31 8.23 -4.62
N ARG A 200 26.07 8.66 -5.87
CA ARG A 200 27.06 9.12 -6.84
C ARG A 200 27.98 8.04 -7.40
N SER A 201 27.72 6.78 -7.17
CA SER A 201 28.41 5.65 -7.80
C SER A 201 27.49 4.97 -8.80
N GLU A 202 28.02 4.54 -9.95
CA GLU A 202 27.30 3.76 -10.96
C GLU A 202 27.44 2.28 -10.61
N GLU A 203 26.32 1.59 -10.47
CA GLU A 203 26.27 0.13 -10.30
C GLU A 203 25.35 -0.49 -11.34
N ARG A 204 25.73 -1.67 -11.86
CA ARG A 204 24.85 -2.52 -12.69
C ARG A 204 24.17 -3.57 -11.82
N ARG A 205 22.88 -3.61 -11.86
CA ARG A 205 22.06 -4.62 -11.18
C ARG A 205 21.14 -5.38 -12.13
#